data_37c6e578a57e971068dfec376b842465
#
_entry.id   37c6e578a57e971068dfec376b842465
#
_cell.length_a   1.000
_cell.length_b   1.000
_cell.length_c   1.000
_cell.angle_alpha   90.00
_cell.angle_beta   90.00
_cell.angle_gamma   90.00
#
_symmetry.space_group_name_H-M   'P 1'
#
loop_
_entity.id
_entity.type
_entity.pdbx_description
1 polymer ?
#
loop_
_entity_poly.entity_id
_entity_poly.type
_entity_poly.pdbx_seq_one_letter_code
_entity_poly.pdbx_strand_id
1 'polypeptide(L)'
;MEQTVYLQLEDGTCLTGKHFGAPLKEDVIAEVVFTTAMTGYTETLTDPSYYGQMVVQTFPLIGNYGVNPKDFESKGIHMSAYITREWCSYPSNFRCQMDLDAFLKQQNIPGIYDLDTRYLTRLIRERGVMNGRLTAACPDKTSADALKSFAITDAVSHVTCKEAYQIPSPLPRHHVVLWDFGAKENIIRKLHALNCDLTVVPASTTAARILSFSPDGIMLSNGPGNPKDNPSIISELSRLCKSGIPIFGICLGHQLLALANGADTEKLKYGHRGANQPVKDLLTGRDYITSQNHGYAVKNDSLPDNAVLRFINLNDGTCEGVSYQDFPGFSVQFHPEACGGPHDSEFLFREFVALMERRA
;
A
#
# COMPACT_ATOMS: atom_id res chain seq x y z
N MET A 1 -20.98 24.48 14.83
CA MET A 1 -21.83 23.31 15.14
C MET A 1 -21.20 22.12 14.44
N GLU A 2 -21.04 20.99 15.13
CA GLU A 2 -20.57 19.74 14.53
C GLU A 2 -21.60 19.24 13.51
N GLN A 3 -21.18 19.00 12.27
CA GLN A 3 -22.05 18.53 11.21
C GLN A 3 -22.22 17.00 11.31
N THR A 4 -23.46 16.54 11.38
CA THR A 4 -23.76 15.10 11.26
C THR A 4 -23.55 14.64 9.83
N VAL A 5 -22.90 13.50 9.66
CA VAL A 5 -22.65 12.81 8.38
C VAL A 5 -22.93 11.32 8.53
N TYR A 6 -23.15 10.67 7.40
CA TYR A 6 -23.56 9.26 7.35
C TYR A 6 -22.61 8.46 6.49
N LEU A 7 -22.25 7.24 6.96
CA LEU A 7 -21.60 6.22 6.17
C LEU A 7 -22.63 5.14 5.83
N GLN A 8 -23.03 5.06 4.57
CA GLN A 8 -23.90 4.02 4.04
C GLN A 8 -23.06 2.98 3.31
N LEU A 9 -23.23 1.71 3.65
CA LEU A 9 -22.59 0.59 2.96
C LEU A 9 -23.53 -0.02 1.91
N GLU A 10 -22.96 -0.74 0.94
CA GLU A 10 -23.71 -1.37 -0.16
C GLU A 10 -24.69 -2.46 0.29
N ASP A 11 -24.58 -2.97 1.53
CA ASP A 11 -25.53 -3.90 2.12
C ASP A 11 -26.73 -3.21 2.81
N GLY A 12 -26.81 -1.86 2.73
CA GLY A 12 -27.82 -1.04 3.35
C GLY A 12 -27.53 -0.64 4.79
N THR A 13 -26.44 -1.11 5.40
CA THR A 13 -26.01 -0.65 6.72
C THR A 13 -25.69 0.83 6.67
N CYS A 14 -26.26 1.61 7.61
CA CYS A 14 -25.99 3.04 7.72
C CYS A 14 -25.49 3.36 9.13
N LEU A 15 -24.34 4.02 9.20
CA LEU A 15 -23.71 4.47 10.43
C LEU A 15 -23.71 6.00 10.45
N THR A 16 -24.02 6.56 11.62
CA THR A 16 -24.05 8.01 11.84
C THR A 16 -22.80 8.41 12.61
N GLY A 17 -22.20 9.52 12.21
CA GLY A 17 -21.06 10.12 12.91
C GLY A 17 -21.03 11.63 12.70
N LYS A 18 -19.89 12.22 13.03
CA LYS A 18 -19.63 13.66 12.92
C LYS A 18 -18.55 13.92 11.88
N HIS A 19 -18.67 15.02 11.19
CA HIS A 19 -17.71 15.44 10.17
C HIS A 19 -16.45 16.05 10.79
N PHE A 20 -15.28 15.76 10.22
CA PHE A 20 -14.02 16.48 10.39
C PHE A 20 -13.22 16.46 9.08
N GLY A 21 -12.11 17.20 8.99
CA GLY A 21 -11.35 17.33 7.76
C GLY A 21 -12.00 18.28 6.75
N ALA A 22 -11.76 18.04 5.47
CA ALA A 22 -12.24 18.90 4.39
C ALA A 22 -13.77 18.87 4.27
N PRO A 23 -14.41 19.99 3.91
CA PRO A 23 -15.87 20.05 3.75
C PRO A 23 -16.37 19.00 2.76
N LEU A 24 -17.42 18.28 3.14
CA LEU A 24 -18.08 17.30 2.28
C LEU A 24 -19.02 18.05 1.31
N LYS A 25 -18.51 18.39 0.13
CA LYS A 25 -19.26 19.12 -0.91
C LYS A 25 -20.19 18.22 -1.71
N GLU A 26 -19.78 16.99 -1.90
CA GLU A 26 -20.47 15.93 -2.66
C GLU A 26 -20.34 14.62 -1.91
N ASP A 27 -21.18 13.65 -2.25
CA ASP A 27 -21.04 12.29 -1.74
C ASP A 27 -19.71 11.68 -2.18
N VAL A 28 -18.99 11.06 -1.25
CA VAL A 28 -17.78 10.31 -1.57
C VAL A 28 -18.13 8.83 -1.60
N ILE A 29 -17.90 8.18 -2.74
CA ILE A 29 -18.09 6.72 -2.90
C ILE A 29 -16.74 6.06 -3.04
N ALA A 30 -16.49 5.02 -2.24
CA ALA A 30 -15.23 4.28 -2.25
C ALA A 30 -15.38 2.89 -1.61
N GLU A 31 -14.41 2.01 -1.85
CA GLU A 31 -14.27 0.75 -1.11
C GLU A 31 -13.85 1.04 0.33
N VAL A 32 -14.59 0.50 1.30
CA VAL A 32 -14.32 0.70 2.74
C VAL A 32 -13.42 -0.41 3.25
N VAL A 33 -12.23 -0.03 3.69
CA VAL A 33 -11.22 -0.94 4.23
C VAL A 33 -10.80 -0.52 5.64
N PHE A 34 -10.19 -1.41 6.41
CA PHE A 34 -9.72 -1.08 7.76
C PHE A 34 -8.25 -1.42 7.94
N THR A 35 -7.58 -0.70 8.83
CA THR A 35 -6.23 -1.04 9.30
C THR A 35 -6.24 -1.25 10.81
N THR A 36 -5.45 -2.24 11.28
CA THR A 36 -5.29 -2.55 12.71
C THR A 36 -4.02 -1.95 13.32
N ALA A 37 -3.29 -1.13 12.57
CA ALA A 37 -2.11 -0.46 13.08
C ALA A 37 -2.47 0.47 14.25
N MET A 38 -1.72 0.36 15.36
CA MET A 38 -1.92 1.17 16.56
C MET A 38 -1.21 2.52 16.49
N THR A 39 -0.20 2.63 15.63
CA THR A 39 0.63 3.82 15.38
C THR A 39 0.82 4.00 13.88
N GLY A 40 1.44 5.10 13.45
CA GLY A 40 1.75 5.32 12.04
C GLY A 40 0.55 5.78 11.22
N TYR A 41 -0.38 6.53 11.81
CA TYR A 41 -1.52 7.05 11.04
C TYR A 41 -1.11 8.10 10.00
N THR A 42 -0.01 8.82 10.21
CA THR A 42 0.53 9.75 9.20
C THR A 42 1.03 9.00 7.97
N GLU A 43 1.74 7.91 8.19
CA GLU A 43 2.21 6.98 7.14
C GLU A 43 1.02 6.32 6.43
N THR A 44 0.00 5.87 7.19
CA THR A 44 -1.24 5.33 6.61
C THR A 44 -1.96 6.35 5.72
N LEU A 45 -2.09 7.60 6.17
CA LEU A 45 -2.74 8.68 5.42
C LEU A 45 -2.04 8.97 4.10
N THR A 46 -0.71 8.91 4.09
CA THR A 46 0.11 9.27 2.92
C THR A 46 0.59 8.06 2.10
N ASP A 47 0.12 6.83 2.43
CA ASP A 47 0.41 5.62 1.66
C ASP A 47 -0.41 5.61 0.35
N PRO A 48 0.25 5.68 -0.84
CA PRO A 48 -0.44 5.67 -2.12
C PRO A 48 -1.27 4.40 -2.38
N SER A 49 -0.97 3.30 -1.68
CA SER A 49 -1.71 2.03 -1.81
C SER A 49 -3.17 2.13 -1.37
N TYR A 50 -3.56 3.19 -0.64
CA TYR A 50 -4.95 3.47 -0.29
C TYR A 50 -5.71 4.32 -1.32
N TYR A 51 -5.13 4.55 -2.50
CA TYR A 51 -5.82 5.33 -3.55
C TYR A 51 -7.25 4.85 -3.78
N GLY A 52 -8.20 5.80 -3.72
CA GLY A 52 -9.62 5.54 -3.98
C GLY A 52 -10.37 4.78 -2.87
N GLN A 53 -9.77 4.50 -1.71
CA GLN A 53 -10.41 3.79 -0.60
C GLN A 53 -10.82 4.74 0.54
N MET A 54 -11.84 4.37 1.30
CA MET A 54 -12.13 4.92 2.63
C MET A 54 -11.45 4.05 3.68
N VAL A 55 -10.62 4.63 4.52
CA VAL A 55 -9.81 3.88 5.49
C VAL A 55 -10.36 4.04 6.90
N VAL A 56 -10.75 2.91 7.50
CA VAL A 56 -11.16 2.82 8.90
C VAL A 56 -9.92 2.57 9.76
N GLN A 57 -9.60 3.52 10.63
CA GLN A 57 -8.58 3.32 11.65
C GLN A 57 -9.22 2.65 12.86
N THR A 58 -8.81 1.42 13.16
CA THR A 58 -9.41 0.64 14.26
C THR A 58 -8.95 1.06 15.64
N PHE A 59 -7.73 1.65 15.74
CA PHE A 59 -7.26 2.23 16.98
C PHE A 59 -8.17 3.39 17.41
N PRO A 60 -8.67 3.40 18.67
CA PRO A 60 -9.78 4.28 19.04
C PRO A 60 -9.48 5.77 18.94
N LEU A 61 -8.30 6.21 19.38
CA LEU A 61 -7.89 7.61 19.40
C LEU A 61 -6.77 7.87 18.39
N ILE A 62 -7.02 8.75 17.44
CA ILE A 62 -6.07 9.13 16.38
C ILE A 62 -5.75 10.62 16.47
N GLY A 63 -4.58 11.01 15.98
CA GLY A 63 -4.16 12.42 15.97
C GLY A 63 -3.41 12.87 17.22
N ASN A 64 -3.23 12.02 18.22
CA ASN A 64 -2.66 12.36 19.54
C ASN A 64 -1.21 12.88 19.49
N TYR A 65 -0.41 12.50 18.50
CA TYR A 65 0.94 13.04 18.29
C TYR A 65 1.04 14.05 17.13
N GLY A 66 -0.11 14.43 16.55
CA GLY A 66 -0.17 15.37 15.43
C GLY A 66 0.36 14.79 14.12
N VAL A 67 0.66 15.65 13.18
CA VAL A 67 1.21 15.32 11.87
C VAL A 67 2.61 15.88 11.74
N ASN A 68 3.53 15.06 11.24
CA ASN A 68 4.90 15.44 10.94
C ASN A 68 5.23 15.07 9.49
N PRO A 69 5.55 16.03 8.61
CA PRO A 69 5.87 15.77 7.21
C PRO A 69 7.05 14.83 6.96
N LYS A 70 7.95 14.66 7.93
CA LYS A 70 9.07 13.70 7.81
C LYS A 70 8.62 12.24 7.82
N ASP A 71 7.40 11.98 8.33
CA ASP A 71 6.82 10.65 8.40
C ASP A 71 5.93 10.34 7.17
N PHE A 72 5.86 11.26 6.19
CA PHE A 72 5.09 11.05 4.96
C PHE A 72 5.72 9.97 4.08
N GLU A 73 4.85 9.13 3.54
CA GLU A 73 5.18 8.08 2.56
C GLU A 73 4.99 8.53 1.11
N SER A 74 4.36 9.69 0.89
CA SER A 74 4.23 10.36 -0.40
C SER A 74 3.94 11.84 -0.23
N LYS A 75 3.81 12.58 -1.34
CA LYS A 75 3.58 14.05 -1.34
C LYS A 75 2.21 14.46 -0.78
N GLY A 76 1.27 13.54 -0.63
CA GLY A 76 -0.08 13.84 -0.16
C GLY A 76 -0.91 12.62 0.18
N ILE A 77 -2.19 12.84 0.48
CA ILE A 77 -3.14 11.78 0.80
C ILE A 77 -3.81 11.29 -0.49
N HIS A 78 -3.89 9.98 -0.65
CA HIS A 78 -4.48 9.33 -1.83
C HIS A 78 -5.81 8.61 -1.55
N MET A 79 -6.15 8.42 -0.27
CA MET A 79 -7.46 7.86 0.11
C MET A 79 -8.59 8.86 -0.14
N SER A 80 -9.83 8.34 -0.29
CA SER A 80 -11.02 9.17 -0.56
C SER A 80 -11.63 9.76 0.71
N ALA A 81 -11.54 9.07 1.85
CA ALA A 81 -12.02 9.56 3.15
C ALA A 81 -11.35 8.81 4.31
N TYR A 82 -11.35 9.42 5.48
CA TYR A 82 -10.79 8.85 6.70
C TYR A 82 -11.86 8.63 7.76
N ILE A 83 -11.87 7.44 8.38
CA ILE A 83 -12.91 7.01 9.32
C ILE A 83 -12.26 6.65 10.65
N THR A 84 -12.65 7.33 11.73
CA THR A 84 -12.09 7.12 13.08
C THR A 84 -13.17 7.02 14.15
N ARG A 85 -12.86 6.40 15.27
CA ARG A 85 -13.74 6.45 16.45
C ARG A 85 -13.68 7.81 17.12
N GLU A 86 -12.45 8.30 17.35
CA GLU A 86 -12.17 9.56 18.03
C GLU A 86 -10.90 10.16 17.43
N TRP A 87 -10.83 11.48 17.36
CA TRP A 87 -9.61 12.18 16.98
C TRP A 87 -9.22 13.23 18.02
N CYS A 88 -7.94 13.42 18.20
CA CYS A 88 -7.36 14.37 19.15
C CYS A 88 -7.24 15.75 18.50
N SER A 89 -8.02 16.74 19.00
CA SER A 89 -7.97 18.12 18.52
C SER A 89 -6.78 18.93 19.07
N TYR A 90 -6.12 18.42 20.12
CA TYR A 90 -4.97 19.07 20.77
C TYR A 90 -3.80 18.08 20.90
N PRO A 91 -3.09 17.80 19.79
CA PRO A 91 -1.97 16.87 19.82
C PRO A 91 -0.85 17.35 20.74
N SER A 92 -0.18 16.39 21.41
CA SER A 92 0.94 16.66 22.30
C SER A 92 2.13 15.79 21.90
N ASN A 93 3.02 16.33 21.07
CA ASN A 93 4.28 15.71 20.70
C ASN A 93 5.26 16.78 20.22
N PHE A 94 6.55 16.66 20.58
CA PHE A 94 7.58 17.64 20.20
C PHE A 94 7.83 17.70 18.67
N ARG A 95 7.43 16.67 17.92
CA ARG A 95 7.53 16.61 16.44
C ARG A 95 6.28 17.12 15.74
N CYS A 96 5.21 17.42 16.46
CA CYS A 96 3.95 17.88 15.89
C CYS A 96 4.13 19.22 15.17
N GLN A 97 3.74 19.27 13.89
CA GLN A 97 3.72 20.50 13.08
C GLN A 97 2.31 21.01 12.79
N MET A 98 1.32 20.11 12.77
CA MET A 98 -0.09 20.45 12.61
C MET A 98 -0.99 19.37 13.23
N ASP A 99 -2.23 19.69 13.50
CA ASP A 99 -3.23 18.70 13.90
C ASP A 99 -3.78 17.92 12.69
N LEU A 100 -4.48 16.82 12.97
CA LEU A 100 -5.00 15.92 11.96
C LEU A 100 -6.10 16.58 11.10
N ASP A 101 -6.99 17.37 11.70
CA ASP A 101 -8.10 18.03 10.99
C ASP A 101 -7.57 19.07 10.00
N ALA A 102 -6.57 19.86 10.41
CA ALA A 102 -5.89 20.82 9.55
C ALA A 102 -5.22 20.13 8.36
N PHE A 103 -4.55 19.00 8.60
CA PHE A 103 -3.91 18.23 7.53
C PHE A 103 -4.92 17.67 6.53
N LEU A 104 -6.00 17.05 6.99
CA LEU A 104 -7.05 16.55 6.13
C LEU A 104 -7.71 17.69 5.29
N LYS A 105 -7.94 18.86 5.89
CA LYS A 105 -8.44 20.06 5.18
C LYS A 105 -7.48 20.53 4.10
N GLN A 106 -6.19 20.60 4.41
CA GLN A 106 -5.15 20.99 3.44
C GLN A 106 -5.08 20.02 2.25
N GLN A 107 -5.31 18.74 2.49
CA GLN A 107 -5.29 17.69 1.46
C GLN A 107 -6.66 17.47 0.79
N ASN A 108 -7.67 18.26 1.14
CA ASN A 108 -9.05 18.15 0.63
C ASN A 108 -9.69 16.76 0.87
N ILE A 109 -9.40 16.14 2.01
CA ILE A 109 -9.91 14.83 2.39
C ILE A 109 -10.98 14.99 3.49
N PRO A 110 -12.23 14.55 3.27
CA PRO A 110 -13.24 14.50 4.30
C PRO A 110 -13.02 13.35 5.26
N GLY A 111 -13.48 13.52 6.49
CA GLY A 111 -13.45 12.48 7.49
C GLY A 111 -14.76 12.36 8.26
N ILE A 112 -14.97 11.19 8.85
CA ILE A 112 -16.06 10.92 9.79
C ILE A 112 -15.50 10.34 11.07
N TYR A 113 -15.96 10.84 12.22
CA TYR A 113 -15.62 10.33 13.54
C TYR A 113 -16.88 10.12 14.39
N ASP A 114 -16.73 9.65 15.60
CA ASP A 114 -17.81 9.35 16.55
C ASP A 114 -18.76 8.25 16.04
N LEU A 115 -18.21 7.22 15.40
CA LEU A 115 -18.95 6.02 15.00
C LEU A 115 -18.28 4.75 15.55
N ASP A 116 -19.02 3.65 15.59
CA ASP A 116 -18.53 2.37 16.08
C ASP A 116 -17.61 1.69 15.04
N THR A 117 -16.32 2.08 15.03
CA THR A 117 -15.30 1.49 14.15
C THR A 117 -15.07 0.01 14.44
N ARG A 118 -15.30 -0.47 15.69
CA ARG A 118 -15.20 -1.88 16.04
C ARG A 118 -16.33 -2.70 15.38
N TYR A 119 -17.57 -2.21 15.44
CA TYR A 119 -18.71 -2.83 14.75
C TYR A 119 -18.46 -2.87 13.23
N LEU A 120 -18.06 -1.74 12.64
CA LEU A 120 -17.76 -1.64 11.19
C LEU A 120 -16.65 -2.62 10.77
N THR A 121 -15.56 -2.72 11.55
CA THR A 121 -14.47 -3.66 11.29
C THR A 121 -14.94 -5.12 11.35
N ARG A 122 -15.76 -5.49 12.34
CA ARG A 122 -16.34 -6.83 12.43
C ARG A 122 -17.23 -7.15 11.24
N LEU A 123 -18.05 -6.19 10.82
CA LEU A 123 -18.93 -6.33 9.67
C LEU A 123 -18.13 -6.62 8.39
N ILE A 124 -17.05 -5.84 8.13
CA ILE A 124 -16.16 -6.05 6.99
C ILE A 124 -15.46 -7.42 7.07
N ARG A 125 -15.00 -7.86 8.25
CA ARG A 125 -14.39 -9.18 8.42
C ARG A 125 -15.37 -10.33 8.13
N GLU A 126 -16.62 -10.17 8.53
CA GLU A 126 -17.66 -11.19 8.35
C GLU A 126 -18.19 -11.26 6.91
N ARG A 127 -18.37 -10.10 6.25
CA ARG A 127 -19.00 -10.00 4.92
C ARG A 127 -18.00 -9.81 3.77
N GLY A 128 -16.82 -9.32 4.05
CA GLY A 128 -15.82 -8.88 3.07
C GLY A 128 -15.76 -7.36 2.99
N VAL A 129 -14.79 -6.84 2.22
CA VAL A 129 -14.75 -5.41 1.89
C VAL A 129 -15.99 -5.03 1.09
N MET A 130 -16.52 -3.85 1.36
CA MET A 130 -17.74 -3.34 0.76
C MET A 130 -17.53 -1.91 0.28
N ASN A 131 -18.25 -1.53 -0.76
CA ASN A 131 -18.33 -0.13 -1.14
C ASN A 131 -19.22 0.63 -0.16
N GLY A 132 -18.84 1.89 0.08
CA GLY A 132 -19.59 2.79 0.96
C GLY A 132 -19.72 4.19 0.36
N ARG A 133 -20.66 4.92 0.88
CA ARG A 133 -20.92 6.34 0.60
C ARG A 133 -20.81 7.13 1.87
N LEU A 134 -19.94 8.13 1.90
CA LEU A 134 -19.92 9.16 2.92
C LEU A 134 -20.77 10.35 2.41
N THR A 135 -21.82 10.73 3.16
CA THR A 135 -22.79 11.75 2.74
C THR A 135 -23.22 12.63 3.89
N ALA A 136 -23.57 13.89 3.59
CA ALA A 136 -24.13 14.83 4.56
C ALA A 136 -25.67 14.69 4.71
N ALA A 137 -26.34 14.08 3.74
CA ALA A 137 -27.78 13.85 3.78
C ALA A 137 -28.08 12.44 4.32
N CYS A 138 -29.12 12.30 5.13
CA CYS A 138 -29.57 10.98 5.60
C CYS A 138 -29.95 10.13 4.37
N PRO A 139 -29.20 9.04 4.07
CA PRO A 139 -29.44 8.29 2.84
C PRO A 139 -30.68 7.40 2.93
N ASP A 140 -31.37 7.23 1.80
CA ASP A 140 -32.40 6.22 1.64
C ASP A 140 -31.75 4.83 1.52
N LYS A 141 -32.36 3.81 2.11
CA LYS A 141 -31.89 2.42 2.03
C LYS A 141 -31.83 1.89 0.60
N THR A 142 -32.76 2.31 -0.24
CA THR A 142 -32.82 1.90 -1.66
C THR A 142 -31.66 2.41 -2.50
N SER A 143 -30.96 3.47 -2.05
CA SER A 143 -29.81 4.03 -2.77
C SER A 143 -28.50 3.21 -2.61
N ALA A 144 -28.49 2.20 -1.73
CA ALA A 144 -27.32 1.38 -1.45
C ALA A 144 -26.93 0.46 -2.64
N ASP A 145 -27.91 0.01 -3.43
CA ASP A 145 -27.64 -0.88 -4.57
C ASP A 145 -26.74 -0.24 -5.64
N ALA A 146 -26.81 1.07 -5.81
CA ALA A 146 -25.95 1.79 -6.74
C ALA A 146 -24.46 1.74 -6.36
N LEU A 147 -24.14 1.45 -5.09
CA LEU A 147 -22.76 1.37 -4.61
C LEU A 147 -22.06 0.10 -5.09
N LYS A 148 -22.81 -0.96 -5.36
CA LYS A 148 -22.25 -2.27 -5.77
C LYS A 148 -21.48 -2.23 -7.09
N SER A 149 -21.78 -1.26 -7.95
CA SER A 149 -21.13 -1.09 -9.26
C SER A 149 -19.83 -0.30 -9.19
N PHE A 150 -19.51 0.31 -8.03
CA PHE A 150 -18.28 1.09 -7.90
C PHE A 150 -17.05 0.17 -7.94
N ALA A 151 -16.06 0.56 -8.73
CA ALA A 151 -14.76 -0.11 -8.80
C ALA A 151 -13.65 0.95 -8.95
N ILE A 152 -12.53 0.72 -8.30
CA ILE A 152 -11.33 1.54 -8.47
C ILE A 152 -10.66 1.08 -9.77
N THR A 153 -10.50 1.99 -10.72
CA THR A 153 -9.85 1.74 -12.00
C THR A 153 -8.62 2.61 -12.17
N ASP A 154 -7.66 2.18 -12.98
CA ASP A 154 -6.45 2.93 -13.34
C ASP A 154 -5.66 3.48 -12.12
N ALA A 155 -5.74 2.79 -10.98
CA ALA A 155 -5.22 3.27 -9.72
C ALA A 155 -3.73 3.65 -9.79
N VAL A 156 -2.91 2.83 -10.45
CA VAL A 156 -1.46 3.05 -10.61
C VAL A 156 -1.16 4.34 -11.37
N SER A 157 -1.93 4.66 -12.42
CA SER A 157 -1.71 5.86 -13.25
C SER A 157 -1.90 7.17 -12.47
N HIS A 158 -2.69 7.13 -11.39
CA HIS A 158 -2.98 8.30 -10.57
C HIS A 158 -1.95 8.56 -9.47
N VAL A 159 -1.14 7.56 -9.11
CA VAL A 159 -0.18 7.65 -8.00
C VAL A 159 1.28 7.60 -8.46
N THR A 160 1.57 7.07 -9.63
CA THR A 160 2.92 7.03 -10.21
C THR A 160 3.48 8.44 -10.48
N CYS A 161 4.79 8.58 -10.47
CA CYS A 161 5.44 9.83 -10.86
C CYS A 161 5.12 10.16 -12.33
N LYS A 162 5.08 11.45 -12.66
CA LYS A 162 4.77 11.92 -14.03
C LYS A 162 5.95 11.80 -14.97
N GLU A 163 7.15 12.02 -14.45
CA GLU A 163 8.42 12.03 -15.20
C GLU A 163 9.49 11.28 -14.41
N ALA A 164 10.46 10.72 -15.12
CA ALA A 164 11.62 10.10 -14.49
C ALA A 164 12.48 11.14 -13.77
N TYR A 165 12.95 10.80 -12.58
CA TYR A 165 13.86 11.66 -11.82
C TYR A 165 14.94 10.83 -11.12
N GLN A 166 16.03 11.52 -10.71
CA GLN A 166 17.17 10.89 -10.06
C GLN A 166 17.31 11.35 -8.62
N ILE A 167 17.76 10.43 -7.77
CA ILE A 167 18.13 10.67 -6.38
C ILE A 167 19.57 10.15 -6.22
N PRO A 168 20.58 11.04 -6.35
CA PRO A 168 21.98 10.64 -6.26
C PRO A 168 22.34 10.28 -4.81
N SER A 169 23.13 9.23 -4.66
CA SER A 169 23.80 8.89 -3.39
C SER A 169 25.12 9.66 -3.26
N PRO A 170 25.49 10.12 -2.06
CA PRO A 170 26.80 10.73 -1.84
C PRO A 170 28.00 9.82 -2.11
N LEU A 171 27.79 8.50 -1.97
CA LEU A 171 28.81 7.46 -2.16
C LEU A 171 28.18 6.28 -2.91
N PRO A 172 27.87 6.45 -4.22
CA PRO A 172 27.14 5.44 -4.97
C PRO A 172 27.95 4.15 -5.13
N ARG A 173 27.32 3.03 -4.80
CA ARG A 173 27.86 1.68 -5.03
C ARG A 173 27.11 0.94 -6.13
N HIS A 174 25.81 1.20 -6.22
CA HIS A 174 24.91 0.54 -7.18
C HIS A 174 23.96 1.57 -7.75
N HIS A 175 23.56 1.36 -8.99
CA HIS A 175 22.49 2.11 -9.65
C HIS A 175 21.22 1.27 -9.70
N VAL A 176 20.15 1.70 -9.04
CA VAL A 176 18.86 1.02 -9.00
C VAL A 176 17.82 1.83 -9.77
N VAL A 177 17.15 1.20 -10.72
CA VAL A 177 15.93 1.77 -11.29
C VAL A 177 14.74 1.33 -10.44
N LEU A 178 14.05 2.32 -9.84
CA LEU A 178 12.82 2.10 -9.11
C LEU A 178 11.65 2.36 -10.06
N TRP A 179 10.90 1.30 -10.37
CA TRP A 179 9.69 1.39 -11.18
C TRP A 179 8.52 1.71 -10.28
N ASP A 180 8.00 2.93 -10.43
CA ASP A 180 7.06 3.55 -9.51
C ASP A 180 5.61 3.22 -9.88
N PHE A 181 4.95 2.42 -9.03
CA PHE A 181 3.53 2.09 -9.09
C PHE A 181 2.72 2.80 -8.00
N GLY A 182 3.33 3.71 -7.27
CA GLY A 182 2.87 4.35 -6.05
C GLY A 182 3.84 4.08 -4.90
N ALA A 183 5.13 4.35 -5.16
CA ALA A 183 6.22 4.05 -4.24
C ALA A 183 6.11 4.85 -2.95
N LYS A 184 6.26 4.16 -1.82
CA LYS A 184 6.47 4.81 -0.54
C LYS A 184 7.87 5.40 -0.47
N GLU A 185 7.96 6.61 0.08
CA GLU A 185 9.23 7.31 0.30
C GLU A 185 10.23 6.47 1.10
N ASN A 186 9.74 5.59 1.97
CA ASN A 186 10.62 4.76 2.79
C ASN A 186 11.37 3.69 1.98
N ILE A 187 10.83 3.20 0.85
CA ILE A 187 11.56 2.34 -0.10
C ILE A 187 12.78 3.11 -0.63
N ILE A 188 12.57 4.36 -1.05
CA ILE A 188 13.61 5.26 -1.55
C ILE A 188 14.67 5.49 -0.45
N ARG A 189 14.23 5.84 0.77
CA ARG A 189 15.12 6.09 1.92
C ARG A 189 15.97 4.86 2.26
N LYS A 190 15.39 3.64 2.24
CA LYS A 190 16.13 2.39 2.53
C LYS A 190 17.20 2.09 1.49
N LEU A 191 16.88 2.21 0.21
CA LEU A 191 17.85 2.01 -0.88
C LEU A 191 18.95 3.08 -0.85
N HIS A 192 18.59 4.34 -0.66
CA HIS A 192 19.55 5.44 -0.54
C HIS A 192 20.50 5.27 0.66
N ALA A 193 19.99 4.80 1.79
CA ALA A 193 20.79 4.49 2.99
C ALA A 193 21.79 3.34 2.75
N LEU A 194 21.56 2.49 1.74
CA LEU A 194 22.48 1.44 1.30
C LEU A 194 23.41 1.90 0.15
N ASN A 195 23.56 3.20 -0.05
CA ASN A 195 24.39 3.82 -1.07
C ASN A 195 23.98 3.46 -2.51
N CYS A 196 22.69 3.30 -2.76
CA CYS A 196 22.17 3.16 -4.12
C CYS A 196 21.85 4.53 -4.71
N ASP A 197 22.38 4.81 -5.91
CA ASP A 197 21.84 5.85 -6.81
C ASP A 197 20.50 5.37 -7.34
N LEU A 198 19.49 6.23 -7.33
CA LEU A 198 18.16 5.85 -7.78
C LEU A 198 17.75 6.63 -9.03
N THR A 199 17.23 5.91 -10.01
CA THR A 199 16.42 6.50 -11.10
C THR A 199 14.99 6.01 -10.92
N VAL A 200 14.10 6.90 -10.50
CA VAL A 200 12.67 6.61 -10.35
C VAL A 200 11.99 6.85 -11.68
N VAL A 201 11.22 5.86 -12.16
CA VAL A 201 10.57 5.93 -13.47
C VAL A 201 9.06 5.67 -13.36
N PRO A 202 8.24 6.35 -14.19
CA PRO A 202 6.79 6.15 -14.21
C PRO A 202 6.38 4.71 -14.56
N ALA A 203 5.20 4.31 -14.12
CA ALA A 203 4.60 3.01 -14.42
C ALA A 203 4.49 2.70 -15.92
N SER A 204 4.35 3.72 -16.77
CA SER A 204 4.28 3.60 -18.23
C SER A 204 5.63 3.36 -18.92
N THR A 205 6.73 3.29 -18.16
CA THR A 205 8.08 3.13 -18.73
C THR A 205 8.26 1.71 -19.28
N THR A 206 8.80 1.62 -20.50
CA THR A 206 9.05 0.32 -21.16
C THR A 206 10.30 -0.37 -20.60
N ALA A 207 10.39 -1.68 -20.71
CA ALA A 207 11.57 -2.47 -20.36
C ALA A 207 12.83 -1.97 -21.07
N ALA A 208 12.72 -1.68 -22.39
CA ALA A 208 13.84 -1.13 -23.15
C ALA A 208 14.36 0.19 -22.57
N ARG A 209 13.46 1.06 -22.12
CA ARG A 209 13.84 2.32 -21.48
C ARG A 209 14.49 2.10 -20.12
N ILE A 210 13.96 1.18 -19.29
CA ILE A 210 14.56 0.81 -18.00
C ILE A 210 15.98 0.29 -18.22
N LEU A 211 16.17 -0.64 -19.17
CA LEU A 211 17.48 -1.21 -19.49
C LEU A 211 18.47 -0.16 -20.05
N SER A 212 17.98 0.88 -20.73
CA SER A 212 18.85 1.96 -21.25
C SER A 212 19.52 2.78 -20.15
N PHE A 213 19.04 2.73 -18.92
CA PHE A 213 19.70 3.33 -17.75
C PHE A 213 20.86 2.48 -17.22
N SER A 214 21.07 1.26 -17.76
CA SER A 214 22.10 0.31 -17.30
C SER A 214 22.09 0.06 -15.79
N PRO A 215 20.93 -0.33 -15.20
CA PRO A 215 20.85 -0.51 -13.76
C PRO A 215 21.58 -1.78 -13.30
N ASP A 216 22.13 -1.74 -12.09
CA ASP A 216 22.61 -2.90 -11.38
C ASP A 216 21.46 -3.75 -10.81
N GLY A 217 20.34 -3.11 -10.47
CA GLY A 217 19.13 -3.75 -9.97
C GLY A 217 17.85 -2.99 -10.31
N ILE A 218 16.72 -3.69 -10.32
CA ILE A 218 15.40 -3.13 -10.57
C ILE A 218 14.53 -3.33 -9.32
N MET A 219 14.01 -2.25 -8.77
CA MET A 219 13.07 -2.25 -7.66
C MET A 219 11.65 -2.01 -8.18
N LEU A 220 10.73 -2.94 -7.89
CA LEU A 220 9.30 -2.81 -8.19
C LEU A 220 8.59 -2.34 -6.92
N SER A 221 8.03 -1.15 -6.96
CA SER A 221 7.41 -0.56 -5.78
C SER A 221 6.08 -1.22 -5.40
N ASN A 222 5.58 -0.88 -4.22
CA ASN A 222 4.19 -1.06 -3.84
C ASN A 222 3.26 -0.18 -4.71
N GLY A 223 1.95 -0.35 -4.57
CA GLY A 223 0.95 0.46 -5.23
C GLY A 223 -0.47 -0.01 -4.97
N PRO A 224 -1.47 0.75 -5.43
CA PRO A 224 -2.90 0.48 -5.26
C PRO A 224 -3.50 -0.42 -6.34
N GLY A 225 -4.70 -0.90 -6.08
CA GLY A 225 -5.60 -1.47 -7.08
C GLY A 225 -5.44 -2.97 -7.30
N ASN A 226 -6.07 -3.45 -8.37
CA ASN A 226 -6.00 -4.85 -8.80
C ASN A 226 -4.76 -5.03 -9.71
N PRO A 227 -3.85 -5.95 -9.41
CA PRO A 227 -2.66 -6.15 -10.25
C PRO A 227 -2.99 -6.52 -11.70
N LYS A 228 -4.11 -7.23 -11.94
CA LYS A 228 -4.55 -7.63 -13.29
C LYS A 228 -4.99 -6.45 -14.19
N ASP A 229 -5.26 -5.29 -13.61
CA ASP A 229 -5.61 -4.09 -14.38
C ASP A 229 -4.39 -3.43 -15.06
N ASN A 230 -3.19 -4.01 -14.89
CA ASN A 230 -1.93 -3.50 -15.41
C ASN A 230 -1.26 -4.40 -16.47
N PRO A 231 -1.95 -4.81 -17.55
CA PRO A 231 -1.42 -5.80 -18.51
C PRO A 231 -0.18 -5.32 -19.26
N SER A 232 -0.03 -4.03 -19.51
CA SER A 232 1.17 -3.45 -20.13
C SER A 232 2.39 -3.59 -19.23
N ILE A 233 2.27 -3.30 -17.93
CA ILE A 233 3.35 -3.46 -16.96
C ILE A 233 3.76 -4.93 -16.85
N ILE A 234 2.80 -5.86 -16.76
CA ILE A 234 3.04 -7.31 -16.70
C ILE A 234 3.83 -7.77 -17.95
N SER A 235 3.46 -7.31 -19.14
CA SER A 235 4.14 -7.63 -20.40
C SER A 235 5.59 -7.11 -20.43
N GLU A 236 5.82 -5.86 -20.01
CA GLU A 236 7.17 -5.29 -19.97
C GLU A 236 8.02 -5.97 -18.89
N LEU A 237 7.43 -6.32 -17.73
CA LEU A 237 8.11 -7.03 -16.65
C LEU A 237 8.58 -8.44 -17.07
N SER A 238 7.77 -9.17 -17.87
CA SER A 238 8.19 -10.45 -18.45
C SER A 238 9.44 -10.33 -19.34
N ARG A 239 9.68 -9.16 -19.96
CA ARG A 239 10.90 -8.89 -20.71
C ARG A 239 12.08 -8.60 -19.77
N LEU A 240 11.85 -7.84 -18.69
CA LEU A 240 12.87 -7.54 -17.69
C LEU A 240 13.37 -8.79 -16.98
N CYS A 241 12.51 -9.78 -16.68
CA CYS A 241 12.91 -11.06 -16.09
C CYS A 241 13.96 -11.79 -16.92
N LYS A 242 14.00 -11.58 -18.26
CA LYS A 242 14.98 -12.18 -19.18
C LYS A 242 16.32 -11.43 -19.25
N SER A 243 16.44 -10.27 -18.61
CA SER A 243 17.65 -9.44 -18.68
C SER A 243 18.79 -9.93 -17.80
N GLY A 244 18.52 -10.82 -16.85
CA GLY A 244 19.48 -11.26 -15.83
C GLY A 244 19.83 -10.17 -14.79
N ILE A 245 19.15 -9.01 -14.81
CA ILE A 245 19.30 -7.97 -13.79
C ILE A 245 18.53 -8.39 -12.53
N PRO A 246 19.13 -8.25 -11.33
CA PRO A 246 18.43 -8.48 -10.08
C PRO A 246 17.13 -7.68 -9.94
N ILE A 247 16.03 -8.36 -9.55
CA ILE A 247 14.71 -7.74 -9.37
C ILE A 247 14.22 -8.00 -7.95
N PHE A 248 13.79 -6.94 -7.26
CA PHE A 248 13.08 -7.04 -5.99
C PHE A 248 11.71 -6.37 -6.10
N GLY A 249 10.64 -7.08 -5.74
CA GLY A 249 9.26 -6.58 -5.78
C GLY A 249 8.61 -6.51 -4.40
N ILE A 250 7.91 -5.41 -4.11
CA ILE A 250 7.19 -5.19 -2.85
C ILE A 250 5.69 -5.01 -3.14
N CYS A 251 4.83 -5.72 -2.43
CA CYS A 251 3.37 -5.64 -2.43
C CYS A 251 2.79 -5.73 -3.85
N LEU A 252 2.36 -4.64 -4.49
CA LEU A 252 1.91 -4.67 -5.88
C LEU A 252 3.03 -5.16 -6.83
N GLY A 253 4.27 -4.74 -6.59
CA GLY A 253 5.44 -5.21 -7.35
C GLY A 253 5.64 -6.73 -7.25
N HIS A 254 5.36 -7.34 -6.10
CA HIS A 254 5.35 -8.79 -5.93
C HIS A 254 4.26 -9.44 -6.79
N GLN A 255 3.04 -8.92 -6.73
CA GLN A 255 1.91 -9.46 -7.49
C GLN A 255 2.13 -9.35 -9.00
N LEU A 256 2.62 -8.21 -9.48
CA LEU A 256 2.95 -7.99 -10.89
C LEU A 256 4.08 -8.92 -11.36
N LEU A 257 5.11 -9.12 -10.52
CA LEU A 257 6.21 -10.04 -10.85
C LEU A 257 5.73 -11.48 -10.93
N ALA A 258 4.84 -11.90 -10.02
CA ALA A 258 4.24 -13.23 -10.06
C ALA A 258 3.38 -13.43 -11.32
N LEU A 259 2.52 -12.46 -11.67
CA LEU A 259 1.73 -12.49 -12.91
C LEU A 259 2.60 -12.51 -14.16
N ALA A 260 3.71 -11.76 -14.19
CA ALA A 260 4.65 -11.73 -15.31
C ALA A 260 5.36 -13.06 -15.55
N ASN A 261 5.43 -13.92 -14.54
CA ASN A 261 5.99 -15.26 -14.58
C ASN A 261 4.92 -16.37 -14.72
N GLY A 262 3.64 -16.01 -14.90
CA GLY A 262 2.57 -16.97 -15.19
C GLY A 262 1.76 -17.43 -13.98
N ALA A 263 2.02 -16.91 -12.78
CA ALA A 263 1.16 -17.12 -11.60
C ALA A 263 -0.17 -16.36 -11.72
N ASP A 264 -1.08 -16.60 -10.80
CA ASP A 264 -2.38 -15.94 -10.70
C ASP A 264 -2.56 -15.24 -9.35
N THR A 265 -3.47 -14.26 -9.31
CA THR A 265 -3.81 -13.51 -8.10
C THR A 265 -5.30 -13.56 -7.83
N GLU A 266 -5.68 -13.43 -6.56
CA GLU A 266 -7.06 -13.36 -6.12
C GLU A 266 -7.31 -12.21 -5.16
N LYS A 267 -8.56 -11.74 -5.11
CA LYS A 267 -9.01 -10.76 -4.13
C LYS A 267 -9.29 -11.47 -2.80
N LEU A 268 -8.66 -11.03 -1.74
CA LEU A 268 -8.91 -11.52 -0.39
C LEU A 268 -10.24 -10.95 0.13
N LYS A 269 -10.88 -11.68 1.02
CA LYS A 269 -12.18 -11.29 1.59
C LYS A 269 -12.16 -9.90 2.22
N TYR A 270 -11.13 -9.57 3.00
CA TYR A 270 -10.93 -8.25 3.63
C TYR A 270 -9.48 -7.76 3.57
N GLY A 271 -8.58 -8.55 3.00
CA GLY A 271 -7.15 -8.24 2.88
C GLY A 271 -6.39 -8.29 4.20
N HIS A 272 -5.07 -8.07 4.10
CA HIS A 272 -4.20 -7.91 5.26
C HIS A 272 -3.79 -6.45 5.41
N ARG A 273 -4.20 -5.79 6.50
CA ARG A 273 -3.85 -4.40 6.78
C ARG A 273 -3.56 -4.21 8.27
N GLY A 274 -2.30 -3.92 8.57
CA GLY A 274 -1.82 -3.74 9.94
C GLY A 274 -0.33 -4.00 10.06
N ALA A 275 0.22 -3.75 11.24
CA ALA A 275 1.65 -3.86 11.53
C ALA A 275 1.99 -5.08 12.40
N ASN A 276 1.15 -6.10 12.42
CA ASN A 276 1.24 -7.26 13.32
C ASN A 276 0.96 -8.59 12.61
N GLN A 277 1.30 -8.68 11.32
CA GLN A 277 1.07 -9.89 10.53
C GLN A 277 2.28 -10.84 10.64
N PRO A 278 2.08 -12.06 11.18
CA PRO A 278 3.17 -13.01 11.33
C PRO A 278 3.41 -13.76 10.00
N VAL A 279 4.67 -13.78 9.58
CA VAL A 279 5.11 -14.42 8.33
C VAL A 279 6.27 -15.34 8.61
N LYS A 280 6.25 -16.54 8.06
CA LYS A 280 7.36 -17.51 8.10
C LYS A 280 8.18 -17.43 6.82
N ASP A 281 9.49 -17.31 6.95
CA ASP A 281 10.45 -17.57 5.88
C ASP A 281 10.73 -19.10 5.81
N LEU A 282 10.24 -19.73 4.75
CA LEU A 282 10.38 -21.18 4.54
C LEU A 282 11.83 -21.60 4.24
N LEU A 283 12.67 -20.65 3.77
CA LEU A 283 14.08 -20.91 3.51
C LEU A 283 14.90 -21.05 4.81
N THR A 284 14.62 -20.18 5.78
CA THR A 284 15.37 -20.12 7.05
C THR A 284 14.62 -20.75 8.22
N GLY A 285 13.31 -20.97 8.10
CA GLY A 285 12.43 -21.44 9.16
C GLY A 285 12.10 -20.38 10.21
N ARG A 286 12.52 -19.13 10.03
CA ARG A 286 12.29 -18.03 10.97
C ARG A 286 10.93 -17.38 10.75
N ASP A 287 10.35 -16.90 11.84
CA ASP A 287 9.12 -16.13 11.86
C ASP A 287 9.45 -14.64 12.05
N TYR A 288 8.73 -13.79 11.32
CA TYR A 288 8.86 -12.34 11.36
C TYR A 288 7.49 -11.70 11.58
N ILE A 289 7.44 -10.58 12.28
CA ILE A 289 6.26 -9.74 12.33
C ILE A 289 6.40 -8.66 11.24
N THR A 290 5.36 -8.52 10.42
CA THR A 290 5.41 -7.65 9.23
C THR A 290 4.29 -6.62 9.22
N SER A 291 4.54 -5.50 8.52
CA SER A 291 3.50 -4.55 8.13
C SER A 291 2.92 -4.94 6.78
N GLN A 292 1.60 -4.90 6.66
CA GLN A 292 0.90 -5.27 5.44
C GLN A 292 -0.21 -4.26 5.11
N ASN A 293 -0.43 -4.04 3.82
CA ASN A 293 -1.54 -3.27 3.29
C ASN A 293 -1.86 -3.75 1.87
N HIS A 294 -2.62 -4.83 1.77
CA HIS A 294 -3.04 -5.37 0.47
C HIS A 294 -4.41 -6.03 0.51
N GLY A 295 -5.15 -5.95 -0.60
CA GLY A 295 -6.44 -6.61 -0.79
C GLY A 295 -6.38 -7.79 -1.75
N TYR A 296 -5.25 -7.99 -2.43
CA TYR A 296 -5.01 -9.09 -3.35
C TYR A 296 -3.80 -9.90 -2.89
N ALA A 297 -3.75 -11.17 -3.26
CA ALA A 297 -2.63 -12.06 -2.97
C ALA A 297 -2.34 -12.96 -4.17
N VAL A 298 -1.11 -13.44 -4.28
CA VAL A 298 -0.71 -14.49 -5.22
C VAL A 298 -1.25 -15.82 -4.73
N LYS A 299 -1.87 -16.62 -5.61
CA LYS A 299 -2.35 -17.96 -5.29
C LYS A 299 -1.19 -18.93 -5.18
N ASN A 300 -1.08 -19.64 -4.07
CA ASN A 300 0.00 -20.61 -3.83
C ASN A 300 0.06 -21.71 -4.91
N ASP A 301 -1.10 -22.21 -5.34
CA ASP A 301 -1.26 -23.30 -6.30
C ASP A 301 -1.06 -22.87 -7.77
N SER A 302 -0.90 -21.58 -8.01
CA SER A 302 -0.65 -21.03 -9.35
C SER A 302 0.83 -20.74 -9.62
N LEU A 303 1.71 -20.95 -8.65
CA LEU A 303 3.13 -20.67 -8.84
C LEU A 303 3.72 -21.61 -9.90
N PRO A 304 4.41 -21.07 -10.93
CA PRO A 304 5.09 -21.89 -11.94
C PRO A 304 6.34 -22.56 -11.35
N ASP A 305 6.88 -23.57 -12.05
CA ASP A 305 8.01 -24.39 -11.60
C ASP A 305 9.29 -23.59 -11.28
N ASN A 306 9.47 -22.42 -11.91
CA ASN A 306 10.60 -21.52 -11.68
C ASN A 306 10.40 -20.57 -10.50
N ALA A 307 9.26 -20.61 -9.83
CA ALA A 307 8.91 -19.75 -8.70
C ALA A 307 8.74 -20.58 -7.42
N VAL A 308 9.53 -20.29 -6.41
CA VAL A 308 9.52 -21.00 -5.12
C VAL A 308 8.84 -20.14 -4.08
N LEU A 309 7.78 -20.67 -3.44
CA LEU A 309 7.16 -20.06 -2.28
C LEU A 309 8.21 -19.90 -1.17
N ARG A 310 8.50 -18.67 -0.80
CA ARG A 310 9.49 -18.37 0.22
C ARG A 310 8.89 -17.92 1.53
N PHE A 311 7.91 -17.04 1.47
CA PHE A 311 7.24 -16.51 2.66
C PHE A 311 5.76 -16.87 2.66
N ILE A 312 5.26 -17.25 3.85
CA ILE A 312 3.87 -17.65 4.05
C ILE A 312 3.29 -16.97 5.30
N ASN A 313 2.07 -16.48 5.21
CA ASN A 313 1.34 -15.94 6.36
C ASN A 313 0.98 -17.07 7.34
N LEU A 314 1.29 -16.88 8.61
CA LEU A 314 1.02 -17.90 9.64
C LEU A 314 -0.44 -17.96 10.08
N ASN A 315 -1.25 -16.95 9.78
CA ASN A 315 -2.66 -16.92 10.15
C ASN A 315 -3.54 -17.72 9.19
N ASP A 316 -3.26 -17.64 7.88
CA ASP A 316 -4.16 -18.18 6.86
C ASP A 316 -3.46 -18.93 5.71
N GLY A 317 -2.12 -18.97 5.71
CA GLY A 317 -1.35 -19.66 4.68
C GLY A 317 -1.22 -18.92 3.36
N THR A 318 -1.58 -17.65 3.28
CA THR A 318 -1.45 -16.81 2.08
C THR A 318 0.03 -16.67 1.66
N CYS A 319 0.29 -16.65 0.34
CA CYS A 319 1.62 -16.36 -0.21
C CYS A 319 2.07 -14.95 0.18
N GLU A 320 3.19 -14.88 0.88
CA GLU A 320 3.77 -13.63 1.35
C GLU A 320 5.11 -13.32 0.68
N GLY A 321 5.58 -14.19 -0.21
CA GLY A 321 6.77 -13.92 -0.99
C GLY A 321 7.27 -15.11 -1.78
N VAL A 322 7.96 -14.80 -2.88
CA VAL A 322 8.44 -15.76 -3.88
C VAL A 322 9.88 -15.46 -4.23
N SER A 323 10.69 -16.52 -4.39
CA SER A 323 12.03 -16.47 -4.99
C SER A 323 11.99 -17.10 -6.38
N TYR A 324 12.74 -16.54 -7.34
CA TYR A 324 12.78 -17.00 -8.73
C TYR A 324 14.09 -17.73 -9.03
N GLN A 325 14.02 -18.79 -9.85
CA GLN A 325 15.19 -19.64 -10.17
C GLN A 325 15.84 -19.26 -11.50
N ASP A 326 15.05 -18.72 -12.46
CA ASP A 326 15.51 -18.40 -13.81
C ASP A 326 16.25 -17.07 -13.91
N PHE A 327 16.09 -16.20 -12.92
CA PHE A 327 16.76 -14.91 -12.82
C PHE A 327 17.01 -14.55 -11.35
N PRO A 328 17.99 -13.69 -11.06
CA PRO A 328 18.27 -13.25 -9.69
C PRO A 328 17.16 -12.33 -9.19
N GLY A 329 16.09 -12.90 -8.61
CA GLY A 329 14.95 -12.13 -8.18
C GLY A 329 14.17 -12.76 -7.04
N PHE A 330 13.56 -11.90 -6.24
CA PHE A 330 12.59 -12.28 -5.22
C PHE A 330 11.58 -11.15 -4.99
N SER A 331 10.48 -11.49 -4.34
CA SER A 331 9.45 -10.50 -4.03
C SER A 331 8.72 -10.86 -2.75
N VAL A 332 8.17 -9.83 -2.09
CA VAL A 332 7.42 -9.98 -0.84
C VAL A 332 6.11 -9.20 -0.90
N GLN A 333 5.06 -9.77 -0.32
CA GLN A 333 3.74 -9.16 -0.25
C GLN A 333 3.67 -8.09 0.84
N PHE A 334 4.39 -8.28 1.92
CA PHE A 334 4.49 -7.35 3.04
C PHE A 334 5.44 -6.18 2.73
N HIS A 335 5.52 -5.22 3.65
CA HIS A 335 6.28 -3.98 3.52
C HIS A 335 7.54 -4.00 4.40
N PRO A 336 8.72 -4.41 3.88
CA PRO A 336 9.96 -4.43 4.64
C PRO A 336 10.54 -3.03 4.91
N GLU A 337 10.06 -2.00 4.18
CA GLU A 337 10.41 -0.60 4.38
C GLU A 337 9.69 0.04 5.57
N ALA A 338 8.68 -0.62 6.13
CA ALA A 338 7.72 -0.08 7.08
C ALA A 338 8.31 0.88 8.12
N CYS A 339 7.78 2.08 8.17
CA CYS A 339 8.18 3.12 9.13
C CYS A 339 7.33 3.09 10.41
N GLY A 340 6.02 2.93 10.29
CA GLY A 340 5.09 2.83 11.42
C GLY A 340 4.92 1.43 12.03
N GLY A 341 5.80 0.48 11.70
CA GLY A 341 5.70 -0.93 12.11
C GLY A 341 7.04 -1.57 12.44
N PRO A 342 7.07 -2.92 12.55
CA PRO A 342 8.28 -3.66 12.88
C PRO A 342 9.33 -3.57 11.77
N HIS A 343 10.60 -3.56 12.19
CA HIS A 343 11.78 -3.49 11.29
C HIS A 343 12.41 -4.85 11.02
N ASP A 344 11.77 -5.94 11.42
CA ASP A 344 12.32 -7.30 11.38
C ASP A 344 12.71 -7.75 9.98
N SER A 345 12.05 -7.24 8.94
CA SER A 345 12.23 -7.62 7.55
C SER A 345 13.13 -6.68 6.72
N GLU A 346 13.73 -5.64 7.32
CA GLU A 346 14.61 -4.68 6.62
C GLU A 346 15.83 -5.35 5.96
N PHE A 347 16.25 -6.53 6.45
CA PHE A 347 17.37 -7.27 5.87
C PHE A 347 17.19 -7.61 4.38
N LEU A 348 15.95 -7.63 3.88
CA LEU A 348 15.63 -7.91 2.48
C LEU A 348 16.22 -6.87 1.52
N PHE A 349 16.33 -5.60 1.93
CA PHE A 349 17.03 -4.59 1.14
C PHE A 349 18.53 -4.91 1.01
N ARG A 350 19.18 -5.40 2.09
CA ARG A 350 20.59 -5.85 2.03
C ARG A 350 20.74 -7.11 1.19
N GLU A 351 19.76 -8.01 1.22
CA GLU A 351 19.74 -9.19 0.34
C GLU A 351 19.67 -8.78 -1.14
N PHE A 352 18.84 -7.78 -1.47
CA PHE A 352 18.78 -7.23 -2.82
C PHE A 352 20.11 -6.62 -3.27
N VAL A 353 20.79 -5.85 -2.41
CA VAL A 353 22.14 -5.32 -2.68
C VAL A 353 23.13 -6.47 -2.91
N ALA A 354 23.09 -7.52 -2.08
CA ALA A 354 23.96 -8.68 -2.25
C ALA A 354 23.73 -9.44 -3.57
N LEU A 355 22.51 -9.42 -4.13
CA LEU A 355 22.26 -9.97 -5.47
C LEU A 355 22.95 -9.14 -6.57
N MET A 356 22.98 -7.81 -6.43
CA MET A 356 23.69 -6.92 -7.36
C MET A 356 25.21 -7.15 -7.31
N GLU A 357 25.77 -7.30 -6.09
CA GLU A 357 27.22 -7.56 -5.89
C GLU A 357 27.69 -8.88 -6.49
N ARG A 358 26.85 -9.92 -6.51
CA ARG A 358 27.20 -11.23 -7.11
C ARG A 358 27.24 -11.21 -8.64
N ARG A 359 26.64 -10.20 -9.26
CA ARG A 359 26.63 -10.04 -10.72
C ARG A 359 27.81 -9.24 -11.23
N ALA A 360 28.35 -8.30 -10.41
CA ALA A 360 29.51 -7.48 -10.73
C ALA A 360 30.81 -8.32 -10.71
#